data_85878817f82ba911b7c6916e30af00d8
#
_entry.id   85878817f82ba911b7c6916e30af00d8
#
_cell.length_a   1.000
_cell.length_b   1.000
_cell.length_c   1.000
_cell.angle_alpha   90.00
_cell.angle_beta   90.00
_cell.angle_gamma   90.00
#
_symmetry.space_group_name_H-M   'P 1'
#
loop_
_entity.id
_entity.type
_entity.pdbx_description
1 polymer ?
#
loop_
_entity_poly.entity_id
_entity_poly.type
_entity_poly.pdbx_seq_one_letter_code
_entity_poly.pdbx_strand_id
1 'polypeptide(L)'
;IIVTLDADGQHDPGEVAVLIKPIEEGTADVVIVSRFLSPSPQSSTLEVEEGRGGNVPATRRLANWVGNIITWILFGIHITDSQSGFRAFSRQAAKQIRIRTNTMEVSSEIIREIKLHGLRLKEVPIKAIYTEYSISKGQGFLKGLETLWKLIMLRFFR
;
A
#
# COMPACT_ATOMS: atom_id res chain seq x y z
N ILE A 1 -13.76 10.55 5.52
CA ILE A 1 -12.64 9.76 4.97
C ILE A 1 -11.41 10.06 5.82
N ILE A 2 -10.60 9.06 6.10
CA ILE A 2 -9.29 9.21 6.74
C ILE A 2 -8.23 8.86 5.70
N VAL A 3 -7.20 9.70 5.58
CA VAL A 3 -6.06 9.46 4.71
C VAL A 3 -4.80 9.36 5.55
N THR A 4 -3.96 8.38 5.25
CA THR A 4 -2.62 8.21 5.82
C THR A 4 -1.59 8.33 4.71
N LEU A 5 -0.43 8.91 5.01
CA LEU A 5 0.71 8.91 4.10
C LEU A 5 2.01 8.93 4.91
N ASP A 6 3.08 8.40 4.31
CA ASP A 6 4.42 8.47 4.90
C ASP A 6 5.01 9.87 4.68
N ALA A 7 5.59 10.46 5.73
CA ALA A 7 6.17 11.81 5.69
C ALA A 7 7.64 11.80 5.21
N ASP A 8 8.00 10.89 4.31
CA ASP A 8 9.36 10.72 3.79
C ASP A 8 9.59 11.37 2.41
N GLY A 9 8.57 12.09 1.90
CA GLY A 9 8.61 12.78 0.62
C GLY A 9 8.46 11.89 -0.61
N GLN A 10 8.07 10.63 -0.46
CA GLN A 10 7.84 9.71 -1.59
C GLN A 10 6.45 9.87 -2.23
N HIS A 11 5.54 10.53 -1.55
CA HIS A 11 4.15 10.71 -1.97
C HIS A 11 3.81 12.19 -2.13
N ASP A 12 3.11 12.53 -3.21
CA ASP A 12 2.59 13.87 -3.43
C ASP A 12 1.23 14.02 -2.73
N PRO A 13 1.09 14.95 -1.75
CA PRO A 13 -0.21 15.23 -1.15
C PRO A 13 -1.27 15.69 -2.15
N GLY A 14 -0.91 16.22 -3.31
CA GLY A 14 -1.82 16.58 -4.40
C GLY A 14 -2.60 15.39 -4.95
N GLU A 15 -2.09 14.16 -4.80
CA GLU A 15 -2.74 12.93 -5.25
C GLU A 15 -3.84 12.42 -4.30
N VAL A 16 -4.07 13.09 -3.17
CA VAL A 16 -5.16 12.75 -2.22
C VAL A 16 -6.52 12.71 -2.91
N ALA A 17 -6.79 13.63 -3.84
CA ALA A 17 -8.05 13.66 -4.57
C ALA A 17 -8.31 12.38 -5.37
N VAL A 18 -7.27 11.84 -6.02
CA VAL A 18 -7.34 10.57 -6.77
C VAL A 18 -7.57 9.40 -5.83
N LEU A 19 -6.91 9.41 -4.67
CA LEU A 19 -6.99 8.35 -3.67
C LEU A 19 -8.39 8.24 -3.04
N ILE A 20 -9.05 9.37 -2.74
CA ILE A 20 -10.36 9.36 -2.07
C ILE A 20 -11.53 9.12 -3.02
N LYS A 21 -11.37 9.38 -4.31
CA LYS A 21 -12.43 9.30 -5.32
C LYS A 21 -13.22 7.98 -5.29
N PRO A 22 -12.61 6.78 -5.26
CA PRO A 22 -13.36 5.53 -5.21
C PRO A 22 -14.23 5.37 -3.95
N ILE A 23 -13.84 6.02 -2.83
CA ILE A 23 -14.62 6.01 -1.59
C ILE A 23 -15.80 6.96 -1.72
N GLU A 24 -15.61 8.15 -2.30
CA GLU A 24 -16.67 9.13 -2.56
C GLU A 24 -17.72 8.59 -3.53
N GLU A 25 -17.29 7.84 -4.54
CA GLU A 25 -18.17 7.13 -5.48
C GLU A 25 -18.86 5.90 -4.87
N GLY A 26 -18.54 5.54 -3.62
CA GLY A 26 -19.10 4.36 -2.96
C GLY A 26 -18.65 3.03 -3.57
N THR A 27 -17.57 3.02 -4.36
CA THR A 27 -17.05 1.81 -5.05
C THR A 27 -15.95 1.09 -4.28
N ALA A 28 -15.41 1.71 -3.21
CA ALA A 28 -14.43 1.13 -2.31
C ALA A 28 -14.66 1.58 -0.86
N ASP A 29 -14.22 0.77 0.09
CA ASP A 29 -14.20 1.07 1.51
C ASP A 29 -12.79 1.43 1.98
N VAL A 30 -11.78 0.85 1.32
CA VAL A 30 -10.36 1.14 1.50
C VAL A 30 -9.70 1.30 0.13
N VAL A 31 -8.85 2.31 -0.01
CA VAL A 31 -8.04 2.52 -1.21
C VAL A 31 -6.58 2.57 -0.80
N ILE A 32 -5.73 1.86 -1.52
CA ILE A 32 -4.27 1.84 -1.35
C ILE A 32 -3.63 2.30 -2.64
N VAL A 33 -2.62 3.15 -2.56
CA VAL A 33 -1.86 3.50 -3.75
C VAL A 33 -0.86 2.42 -4.10
N SER A 34 -0.68 2.21 -5.38
CA SER A 34 0.34 1.30 -5.89
C SER A 34 1.32 2.02 -6.81
N ARG A 35 2.61 1.84 -6.50
CA ARG A 35 3.75 2.29 -7.31
C ARG A 35 4.03 1.38 -8.51
N PHE A 36 3.33 0.24 -8.58
CA PHE A 36 3.56 -0.82 -9.55
C PHE A 36 2.41 -0.98 -10.55
N LEU A 37 1.30 -0.30 -10.33
CA LEU A 37 0.22 -0.21 -11.30
C LEU A 37 0.56 0.83 -12.36
N SER A 38 0.31 0.48 -13.62
CA SER A 38 0.35 1.46 -14.71
C SER A 38 -0.88 2.37 -14.61
N PRO A 39 -0.73 3.69 -14.87
CA PRO A 39 -1.88 4.58 -14.99
C PRO A 39 -2.88 4.04 -16.01
N SER A 40 -4.16 3.97 -15.64
CA SER A 40 -5.21 3.63 -16.60
C SER A 40 -5.40 4.80 -17.57
N PRO A 41 -5.70 4.54 -18.86
CA PRO A 41 -6.02 5.59 -19.83
C PRO A 41 -7.18 6.50 -19.38
N GLN A 42 -8.03 6.05 -18.47
CA GLN A 42 -9.15 6.82 -17.90
C GLN A 42 -8.75 7.73 -16.72
N SER A 43 -7.51 7.63 -16.23
CA SER A 43 -6.96 8.51 -15.17
C SER A 43 -6.30 9.79 -15.73
N SER A 44 -6.39 10.03 -17.02
CA SER A 44 -5.68 11.08 -17.77
C SER A 44 -6.33 12.48 -17.73
N THR A 45 -7.00 12.88 -16.65
CA THR A 45 -7.40 14.29 -16.49
C THR A 45 -6.33 15.17 -15.86
N LEU A 46 -5.21 14.60 -15.44
CA LEU A 46 -3.99 15.34 -15.13
C LEU A 46 -2.95 14.87 -16.13
N GLU A 47 -2.41 15.79 -16.91
CA GLU A 47 -1.36 15.54 -17.90
C GLU A 47 -0.25 14.70 -17.27
N VAL A 48 -0.30 13.39 -17.51
CA VAL A 48 0.78 12.49 -17.14
C VAL A 48 1.88 12.74 -18.15
N GLU A 49 2.84 13.58 -17.80
CA GLU A 49 4.09 13.65 -18.57
C GLU A 49 4.65 12.21 -18.69
N GLU A 50 4.55 11.65 -19.88
CA GLU A 50 5.24 10.42 -20.26
C GLU A 50 6.73 10.60 -19.94
N GLY A 51 7.26 9.85 -19.00
CA GLY A 51 8.70 9.80 -18.78
C GLY A 51 9.22 9.78 -17.35
N ARG A 52 8.35 9.81 -16.32
CA ARG A 52 8.81 9.77 -14.92
C ARG A 52 8.19 8.68 -14.06
N GLY A 53 8.11 7.48 -14.57
CA GLY A 53 8.11 6.30 -13.72
C GLY A 53 9.50 6.23 -13.09
N GLY A 54 9.65 6.69 -11.84
CA GLY A 54 10.93 6.60 -11.15
C GLY A 54 11.39 5.14 -11.22
N ASN A 55 12.62 4.89 -11.67
CA ASN A 55 13.20 3.55 -11.79
C ASN A 55 13.23 2.92 -10.40
N VAL A 56 12.17 2.17 -10.06
CA VAL A 56 12.15 1.40 -8.81
C VAL A 56 13.32 0.41 -8.89
N PRO A 57 14.29 0.47 -7.97
CA PRO A 57 15.41 -0.47 -7.97
C PRO A 57 14.92 -1.92 -8.04
N ALA A 58 15.57 -2.76 -8.86
CA ALA A 58 15.15 -4.16 -9.06
C ALA A 58 15.05 -4.94 -7.75
N THR A 59 15.92 -4.64 -6.78
CA THR A 59 15.89 -5.22 -5.44
C THR A 59 14.61 -4.88 -4.67
N ARG A 60 14.10 -3.65 -4.79
CA ARG A 60 12.83 -3.23 -4.18
C ARG A 60 11.63 -3.88 -4.87
N ARG A 61 11.67 -4.00 -6.20
CA ARG A 61 10.63 -4.71 -6.95
C ARG A 61 10.53 -6.16 -6.52
N LEU A 62 11.67 -6.84 -6.38
CA LEU A 62 11.74 -8.22 -5.92
C LEU A 62 11.22 -8.35 -4.48
N ALA A 63 11.67 -7.50 -3.57
CA ALA A 63 11.22 -7.52 -2.17
C ALA A 63 9.70 -7.27 -2.05
N ASN A 64 9.16 -6.32 -2.80
CA ASN A 64 7.72 -6.06 -2.83
C ASN A 64 6.95 -7.26 -3.43
N TRP A 65 7.44 -7.84 -4.52
CA TRP A 65 6.83 -9.02 -5.14
C TRP A 65 6.77 -10.21 -4.16
N VAL A 66 7.86 -10.49 -3.45
CA VAL A 66 7.89 -11.53 -2.40
C VAL A 66 6.89 -11.20 -1.28
N GLY A 67 6.85 -9.95 -0.80
CA GLY A 67 5.90 -9.49 0.21
C GLY A 67 4.45 -9.65 -0.23
N ASN A 68 4.15 -9.33 -1.49
CA ASN A 68 2.81 -9.47 -2.04
C ASN A 68 2.39 -10.94 -2.18
N ILE A 69 3.30 -11.83 -2.61
CA ILE A 69 3.05 -13.29 -2.65
C ILE A 69 2.73 -13.81 -1.25
N ILE A 70 3.52 -13.43 -0.25
CA ILE A 70 3.30 -13.84 1.13
C ILE A 70 1.94 -13.32 1.62
N THR A 71 1.61 -12.07 1.34
CA THR A 71 0.32 -11.47 1.67
C THR A 71 -0.83 -12.23 1.01
N TRP A 72 -0.68 -12.61 -0.26
CA TRP A 72 -1.67 -13.40 -0.97
C TRP A 72 -1.84 -14.81 -0.36
N ILE A 73 -0.75 -15.51 -0.06
CA ILE A 73 -0.79 -16.85 0.55
C ILE A 73 -1.43 -16.79 1.95
N LEU A 74 -1.07 -15.79 2.76
CA LEU A 74 -1.52 -15.71 4.15
C LEU A 74 -2.96 -15.18 4.28
N PHE A 75 -3.36 -14.23 3.44
CA PHE A 75 -4.64 -13.52 3.58
C PHE A 75 -5.58 -13.70 2.39
N GLY A 76 -5.13 -14.27 1.28
CA GLY A 76 -5.96 -14.50 0.09
C GLY A 76 -6.40 -13.21 -0.61
N ILE A 77 -5.66 -12.11 -0.43
CA ILE A 77 -5.91 -10.83 -1.12
C ILE A 77 -4.80 -10.61 -2.15
N HIS A 78 -5.19 -10.36 -3.38
CA HIS A 78 -4.30 -9.89 -4.43
C HIS A 78 -4.08 -8.39 -4.27
N ILE A 79 -2.84 -7.97 -4.06
CA ILE A 79 -2.43 -6.58 -3.94
C ILE A 79 -1.07 -6.40 -4.61
N THR A 80 -0.87 -5.27 -5.27
CA THR A 80 0.36 -4.99 -6.01
C THR A 80 1.38 -4.20 -5.19
N ASP A 81 0.92 -3.44 -4.17
CA ASP A 81 1.79 -2.69 -3.25
C ASP A 81 1.29 -2.77 -1.80
N SER A 82 1.50 -3.91 -1.17
CA SER A 82 1.06 -4.16 0.21
C SER A 82 1.73 -3.28 1.26
N GLN A 83 2.89 -2.70 0.94
CA GLN A 83 3.71 -1.92 1.87
C GLN A 83 3.53 -0.40 1.72
N SER A 84 2.69 0.06 0.79
CA SER A 84 2.42 1.48 0.65
C SER A 84 1.74 2.05 1.89
N GLY A 85 2.25 3.15 2.46
CA GLY A 85 1.65 3.86 3.57
C GLY A 85 0.58 4.87 3.16
N PHE A 86 0.48 5.17 1.84
CA PHE A 86 -0.49 6.12 1.32
C PHE A 86 -1.83 5.42 1.06
N ARG A 87 -2.77 5.61 1.96
CA ARG A 87 -4.05 4.89 2.00
C ARG A 87 -5.20 5.81 2.35
N ALA A 88 -6.39 5.49 1.86
CA ALA A 88 -7.63 6.13 2.28
C ALA A 88 -8.61 5.09 2.84
N PHE A 89 -9.33 5.49 3.87
CA PHE A 89 -10.32 4.66 4.54
C PHE A 89 -11.65 5.40 4.61
N SER A 90 -12.74 4.73 4.26
CA SER A 90 -14.07 5.24 4.56
C SER A 90 -14.25 5.33 6.08
N ARG A 91 -15.21 6.17 6.52
CA ARG A 91 -15.53 6.26 7.96
C ARG A 91 -15.92 4.89 8.55
N GLN A 92 -16.61 4.08 7.77
CA GLN A 92 -17.04 2.75 8.20
C GLN A 92 -15.84 1.80 8.32
N ALA A 93 -14.96 1.74 7.33
CA ALA A 93 -13.75 0.95 7.37
C ALA A 93 -12.85 1.34 8.55
N ALA A 94 -12.63 2.65 8.75
CA ALA A 94 -11.82 3.15 9.86
C ALA A 94 -12.35 2.78 11.25
N LYS A 95 -13.65 2.56 11.41
CA LYS A 95 -14.25 2.09 12.66
C LYS A 95 -14.11 0.59 12.87
N GLN A 96 -13.98 -0.18 11.81
CA GLN A 96 -13.93 -1.65 11.87
C GLN A 96 -12.48 -2.17 11.99
N ILE A 97 -11.55 -1.52 11.29
CA ILE A 97 -10.14 -1.91 11.29
C ILE A 97 -9.54 -1.66 12.67
N ARG A 98 -8.96 -2.71 13.26
CA ARG A 98 -8.30 -2.65 14.56
C ARG A 98 -6.82 -3.00 14.41
N ILE A 99 -5.96 -2.00 14.56
CA ILE A 99 -4.51 -2.14 14.52
C ILE A 99 -4.01 -2.42 15.93
N ARG A 100 -3.23 -3.48 16.10
CA ARG A 100 -2.64 -3.91 17.37
C ARG A 100 -1.12 -3.93 17.34
N THR A 101 -0.54 -3.96 16.14
CA THR A 101 0.91 -3.94 15.93
C THR A 101 1.41 -2.50 15.77
N ASN A 102 2.67 -2.26 16.14
CA ASN A 102 3.26 -0.91 16.14
C ASN A 102 4.43 -0.77 15.17
N THR A 103 4.70 -1.78 14.35
CA THR A 103 5.88 -1.81 13.48
C THR A 103 5.48 -2.11 12.02
N MET A 104 6.35 -2.69 11.25
CA MET A 104 6.15 -2.96 9.81
C MET A 104 4.98 -3.91 9.53
N GLU A 105 4.55 -4.67 10.52
CA GLU A 105 3.40 -5.58 10.42
C GLU A 105 2.06 -4.86 10.25
N VAL A 106 1.99 -3.56 10.61
CA VAL A 106 0.77 -2.73 10.49
C VAL A 106 0.18 -2.83 9.08
N SER A 107 1.03 -2.80 8.05
CA SER A 107 0.58 -2.89 6.66
C SER A 107 -0.16 -4.19 6.38
N SER A 108 0.39 -5.29 6.84
CA SER A 108 -0.20 -6.63 6.67
C SER A 108 -1.41 -6.85 7.58
N GLU A 109 -1.39 -6.27 8.78
CA GLU A 109 -2.54 -6.30 9.70
C GLU A 109 -3.74 -5.56 9.09
N ILE A 110 -3.54 -4.40 8.47
CA ILE A 110 -4.60 -3.68 7.76
C ILE A 110 -5.20 -4.56 6.66
N ILE A 111 -4.37 -5.22 5.85
CA ILE A 111 -4.85 -6.10 4.77
C ILE A 111 -5.65 -7.28 5.35
N ARG A 112 -5.19 -7.86 6.45
CA ARG A 112 -5.93 -8.91 7.18
C ARG A 112 -7.29 -8.42 7.66
N GLU A 113 -7.36 -7.23 8.27
CA GLU A 113 -8.60 -6.64 8.75
C GLU A 113 -9.57 -6.33 7.60
N ILE A 114 -9.06 -5.84 6.45
CA ILE A 114 -9.86 -5.66 5.22
C ILE A 114 -10.54 -6.99 4.84
N LYS A 115 -9.79 -8.10 4.86
CA LYS A 115 -10.32 -9.42 4.54
C LYS A 115 -11.35 -9.89 5.56
N LEU A 116 -11.04 -9.78 6.85
CA LEU A 116 -11.90 -10.23 7.94
C LEU A 116 -13.26 -9.53 7.94
N HIS A 117 -13.28 -8.25 7.60
CA HIS A 117 -14.50 -7.45 7.58
C HIS A 117 -15.18 -7.39 6.21
N GLY A 118 -14.65 -8.09 5.19
CA GLY A 118 -15.21 -8.09 3.85
C GLY A 118 -15.24 -6.70 3.20
N LEU A 119 -14.28 -5.83 3.54
CA LEU A 119 -14.20 -4.47 3.02
C LEU A 119 -13.74 -4.49 1.55
N ARG A 120 -14.34 -3.61 0.76
CA ARG A 120 -14.00 -3.47 -0.66
C ARG A 120 -12.70 -2.69 -0.80
N LEU A 121 -11.64 -3.38 -1.22
CA LEU A 121 -10.33 -2.81 -1.48
C LEU A 121 -10.17 -2.44 -2.95
N LYS A 122 -9.66 -1.25 -3.22
CA LYS A 122 -9.16 -0.84 -4.54
C LYS A 122 -7.73 -0.35 -4.45
N GLU A 123 -6.99 -0.54 -5.53
CA GLU A 123 -5.68 0.08 -5.71
C GLU A 123 -5.78 1.17 -6.79
N VAL A 124 -5.08 2.27 -6.56
CA VAL A 124 -4.94 3.37 -7.55
C VAL A 124 -3.47 3.58 -7.86
N PRO A 125 -3.12 3.76 -9.15
CA PRO A 125 -1.74 4.05 -9.52
C PRO A 125 -1.35 5.46 -9.07
N ILE A 126 -0.12 5.60 -8.61
CA ILE A 126 0.49 6.92 -8.34
C ILE A 126 1.90 6.98 -8.90
N LYS A 127 2.41 8.20 -8.97
CA LYS A 127 3.79 8.48 -9.31
C LYS A 127 4.64 8.47 -8.04
N ALA A 128 5.52 7.46 -7.90
CA ALA A 128 6.46 7.44 -6.79
C ALA A 128 7.59 8.44 -7.01
N ILE A 129 7.86 9.27 -6.01
CA ILE A 129 8.99 10.20 -5.99
C ILE A 129 10.14 9.51 -5.27
N TYR A 130 11.23 9.20 -5.97
CA TYR A 130 12.43 8.63 -5.37
C TYR A 130 13.47 9.72 -5.15
N THR A 131 13.71 10.05 -3.88
CA THR A 131 14.80 10.92 -3.47
C THR A 131 16.01 10.08 -3.05
N GLU A 132 17.23 10.66 -3.09
CA GLU A 132 18.44 9.97 -2.59
C GLU A 132 18.28 9.51 -1.13
N TYR A 133 17.61 10.32 -0.31
CA TYR A 133 17.27 9.98 1.06
C TYR A 133 16.40 8.72 1.17
N SER A 134 15.39 8.58 0.30
CA SER A 134 14.49 7.43 0.30
C SER A 134 15.19 6.15 -0.16
N ILE A 135 16.18 6.27 -1.04
CA ILE A 135 16.98 5.13 -1.54
C ILE A 135 17.93 4.63 -0.45
N SER A 136 18.54 5.53 0.33
CA SER A 136 19.49 5.17 1.41
C SER A 136 18.85 4.47 2.60
N LYS A 137 17.55 4.68 2.84
CA LYS A 137 16.76 4.07 3.94
C LYS A 137 16.19 2.68 3.62
N GLY A 138 16.60 2.03 2.54
CA GLY A 138 16.15 0.68 2.19
C GLY A 138 16.37 -0.30 3.35
N GLN A 139 15.33 -1.11 3.66
CA GLN A 139 15.43 -2.12 4.73
C GLN A 139 16.47 -3.17 4.36
N GLY A 140 17.37 -3.47 5.31
CA GLY A 140 18.31 -4.58 5.17
C GLY A 140 17.57 -5.93 5.11
N PHE A 141 18.13 -6.90 4.41
CA PHE A 141 17.59 -8.26 4.22
C PHE A 141 17.15 -8.93 5.54
N LEU A 142 17.90 -8.72 6.63
CA LEU A 142 17.58 -9.28 7.95
C LEU A 142 16.27 -8.74 8.52
N LYS A 143 15.95 -7.44 8.32
CA LYS A 143 14.67 -6.87 8.73
C LYS A 143 13.51 -7.45 7.91
N GLY A 144 13.73 -7.73 6.65
CA GLY A 144 12.74 -8.41 5.80
C GLY A 144 12.41 -9.81 6.33
N LEU A 145 13.41 -10.56 6.76
CA LEU A 145 13.23 -11.91 7.32
C LEU A 145 12.52 -11.89 8.68
N GLU A 146 12.82 -10.91 9.52
CA GLU A 146 12.12 -10.69 10.79
C GLU A 146 10.63 -10.36 10.55
N THR A 147 10.35 -9.48 9.60
CA THR A 147 8.97 -9.13 9.22
C THR A 147 8.22 -10.36 8.71
N LEU A 148 8.86 -11.19 7.88
CA LEU A 148 8.27 -12.44 7.39
C LEU A 148 7.91 -13.38 8.53
N TRP A 149 8.81 -13.58 9.49
CA TRP A 149 8.55 -14.40 10.66
C TRP A 149 7.36 -13.91 11.48
N LYS A 150 7.27 -12.60 11.72
CA LYS A 150 6.16 -11.98 12.42
C LYS A 150 4.83 -12.12 11.68
N LEU A 151 4.83 -12.04 10.34
CA LEU A 151 3.65 -12.27 9.53
C LEU A 151 3.13 -13.71 9.65
N ILE A 152 4.02 -14.70 9.64
CA ILE A 152 3.68 -16.09 9.85
C ILE A 152 3.06 -16.27 11.25
N MET A 153 3.68 -15.69 12.28
CA MET A 153 3.15 -15.71 13.64
C MET A 153 1.76 -15.06 13.72
N LEU A 154 1.54 -13.95 13.04
CA LEU A 154 0.25 -13.24 13.00
C LEU A 154 -0.86 -14.10 12.38
N ARG A 155 -0.52 -15.03 11.47
CA ARG A 155 -1.47 -15.94 10.82
C ARG A 155 -1.85 -17.10 11.71
N PHE A 156 -0.92 -17.67 12.49
CA PHE A 156 -1.11 -18.93 13.21
C PHE A 156 -1.43 -18.74 14.70
N PHE A 157 -1.07 -17.60 15.31
CA PHE A 157 -1.20 -17.39 16.76
C PHE A 157 -2.19 -16.28 17.15
N ARG A 158 -3.02 -15.84 16.19
CA ARG A 158 -4.11 -14.88 16.49
C ARG A 158 -5.42 -15.28 15.79
#